data_3445f11ca07c409c6fa04081add6cff3
#
_entry.id   3445f11ca07c409c6fa04081add6cff3
#
_cell.length_a   1.000
_cell.length_b   1.000
_cell.length_c   1.000
_cell.angle_alpha   90.00
_cell.angle_beta   90.00
_cell.angle_gamma   90.00
#
_symmetry.space_group_name_H-M   'P 1'
#
loop_
_entity.id
_entity.type
_entity.pdbx_description
1 polymer ?
#
loop_
_entity_poly.entity_id
_entity_poly.type
_entity_poly.pdbx_seq_one_letter_code
_entity_poly.pdbx_strand_id
1 'polypeptide(L)'
;EMSRGLGDVYKRQVKDGQIWQQPVREIAQYHKNPCHYEHAEIDGETALSGICGRTMDLTVTMDEQDFNVFSIQLAADEEYETAFTYHKGTGILEIDRTYCGVTKDVVCVRKIKIADPKGLKKMRFILDRQSIELFINDGQQVATTAVCTPLEAEGIRFFSDKKMYITVEKYDIVL
;
A
#
# COMPACT_ATOMS: atom_id res chain seq x y z
N GLU A 1 -20.28 -21.97 -0.74
CA GLU A 1 -18.82 -22.18 -0.75
C GLU A 1 -18.16 -21.04 -0.01
N MET A 2 -17.59 -21.33 1.16
CA MET A 2 -16.94 -20.30 1.98
C MET A 2 -15.73 -19.78 1.22
N SER A 3 -15.71 -18.48 0.92
CA SER A 3 -14.51 -17.77 0.50
C SER A 3 -13.43 -18.03 1.56
N ARG A 4 -12.49 -18.89 1.24
CA ARG A 4 -11.26 -19.02 2.02
C ARG A 4 -10.48 -17.74 1.75
N GLY A 5 -10.47 -16.84 2.72
CA GLY A 5 -9.63 -15.65 2.67
C GLY A 5 -8.18 -16.03 2.38
N LEU A 6 -7.42 -15.11 1.83
CA LEU A 6 -6.01 -15.22 1.44
C LEU A 6 -5.03 -15.66 2.56
N GLY A 7 -5.51 -16.34 3.61
CA GLY A 7 -4.75 -16.71 4.80
C GLY A 7 -3.48 -17.54 4.58
N ASP A 8 -3.33 -18.19 3.42
CA ASP A 8 -2.17 -19.01 3.07
C ASP A 8 -1.26 -18.39 2.00
N VAL A 9 -1.43 -17.13 1.68
CA VAL A 9 -0.76 -16.43 0.56
C VAL A 9 0.62 -15.90 0.91
N TYR A 10 1.17 -16.23 2.09
CA TYR A 10 2.46 -15.71 2.54
C TYR A 10 3.58 -16.74 2.50
N LYS A 11 4.70 -16.35 1.90
CA LYS A 11 5.97 -17.04 2.09
C LYS A 11 6.70 -16.42 3.27
N ARG A 12 6.87 -17.18 4.35
CA ARG A 12 7.66 -16.77 5.52
C ARG A 12 9.10 -17.24 5.37
N GLN A 13 10.05 -16.34 5.63
CA GLN A 13 11.48 -16.65 5.67
C GLN A 13 12.07 -16.11 6.95
N VAL A 14 12.97 -16.87 7.58
CA VAL A 14 13.76 -16.36 8.70
C VAL A 14 15.08 -15.84 8.13
N LYS A 15 15.35 -14.56 8.32
CA LYS A 15 16.59 -13.91 7.92
C LYS A 15 17.09 -13.06 9.08
N ASP A 16 18.33 -13.28 9.50
CA ASP A 16 18.96 -12.56 10.62
C ASP A 16 18.13 -12.60 11.92
N GLY A 17 17.48 -13.73 12.21
CA GLY A 17 16.62 -13.92 13.38
C GLY A 17 15.26 -13.23 13.31
N GLN A 18 14.91 -12.62 12.19
CA GLN A 18 13.63 -11.96 11.93
C GLN A 18 12.80 -12.74 10.93
N ILE A 19 11.47 -12.67 11.07
CA ILE A 19 10.54 -13.27 10.12
C ILE A 19 10.23 -12.25 9.04
N TRP A 20 10.55 -12.60 7.80
CA TRP A 20 10.18 -11.84 6.60
C TRP A 20 9.00 -12.52 5.94
N GLN A 21 8.02 -11.73 5.50
CA GLN A 21 6.81 -12.21 4.83
C GLN A 21 6.66 -11.55 3.48
N GLN A 22 6.44 -12.34 2.45
CA GLN A 22 6.18 -11.85 1.09
C GLN A 22 4.99 -12.58 0.50
N PRO A 23 4.29 -11.99 -0.48
CA PRO A 23 3.27 -12.70 -1.23
C PRO A 23 3.86 -13.96 -1.87
N VAL A 24 3.04 -14.98 -2.06
CA VAL A 24 3.46 -16.17 -2.81
C VAL A 24 3.81 -15.78 -4.24
N ARG A 25 4.78 -16.47 -4.82
CA ARG A 25 5.27 -16.16 -6.19
C ARG A 25 4.20 -16.41 -7.25
N GLU A 26 3.30 -17.31 -6.96
CA GLU A 26 2.21 -17.73 -7.83
C GLU A 26 1.24 -16.58 -8.17
N ILE A 27 1.17 -15.54 -7.34
CA ILE A 27 0.35 -14.36 -7.62
C ILE A 27 0.75 -13.68 -8.93
N ALA A 28 2.03 -13.76 -9.32
CA ALA A 28 2.53 -13.19 -10.56
C ALA A 28 1.92 -13.85 -11.82
N GLN A 29 1.36 -15.06 -11.72
CA GLN A 29 0.68 -15.74 -12.84
C GLN A 29 -0.65 -15.05 -13.20
N TYR A 30 -1.21 -14.32 -12.25
CA TYR A 30 -2.48 -13.60 -12.40
C TYR A 30 -2.29 -12.12 -12.74
N HIS A 31 -1.05 -11.65 -12.88
CA HIS A 31 -0.73 -10.27 -13.25
C HIS A 31 -1.17 -9.98 -14.68
N LYS A 32 -1.96 -8.92 -14.86
CA LYS A 32 -2.40 -8.37 -16.14
C LYS A 32 -2.22 -6.86 -16.14
N ASN A 33 -2.33 -6.26 -17.32
CA ASN A 33 -2.36 -4.80 -17.51
C ASN A 33 -1.24 -4.08 -16.73
N PRO A 34 0.03 -4.37 -17.04
CA PRO A 34 1.14 -3.71 -16.33
C PRO A 34 1.11 -2.20 -16.57
N CYS A 35 1.30 -1.44 -15.50
CA CYS A 35 1.51 0.00 -15.55
C CYS A 35 2.76 0.33 -14.71
N HIS A 36 3.71 1.03 -15.33
CA HIS A 36 4.99 1.33 -14.71
C HIS A 36 5.35 2.80 -14.90
N TYR A 37 5.80 3.41 -13.82
CA TYR A 37 6.38 4.76 -13.80
C TYR A 37 7.76 4.70 -13.16
N GLU A 38 8.77 5.10 -13.90
CA GLU A 38 10.10 5.40 -13.38
C GLU A 38 10.20 6.90 -13.08
N HIS A 39 10.70 7.27 -11.91
CA HIS A 39 10.88 8.68 -11.53
C HIS A 39 9.62 9.54 -11.70
N ALA A 40 8.46 9.03 -11.26
CA ALA A 40 7.25 9.85 -11.21
C ALA A 40 7.41 10.97 -10.20
N GLU A 41 7.25 12.21 -10.65
CA GLU A 41 7.30 13.39 -9.77
C GLU A 41 6.01 13.49 -8.95
N ILE A 42 6.14 13.62 -7.63
CA ILE A 42 5.07 13.87 -6.67
C ILE A 42 5.34 15.21 -6.00
N ASP A 43 4.43 16.17 -6.16
CA ASP A 43 4.49 17.50 -5.59
C ASP A 43 3.07 17.90 -5.16
N GLY A 44 2.78 17.86 -3.86
CA GLY A 44 1.42 17.92 -3.35
C GLY A 44 0.62 16.65 -3.71
N GLU A 45 -0.70 16.81 -3.89
CA GLU A 45 -1.57 15.71 -4.31
C GLU A 45 -1.40 15.41 -5.80
N THR A 46 -1.14 14.18 -6.13
CA THR A 46 -0.82 13.72 -7.49
C THR A 46 -1.52 12.39 -7.78
N ALA A 47 -2.18 12.29 -8.92
CA ALA A 47 -2.70 11.03 -9.47
C ALA A 47 -1.91 10.65 -10.72
N LEU A 48 -1.56 9.37 -10.84
CA LEU A 48 -0.84 8.84 -12.00
C LEU A 48 -1.82 8.09 -12.90
N SER A 49 -1.80 8.40 -14.20
CA SER A 49 -2.71 7.78 -15.17
C SER A 49 -2.54 6.25 -15.20
N GLY A 50 -3.63 5.50 -15.15
CA GLY A 50 -3.61 4.03 -15.15
C GLY A 50 -3.23 3.39 -13.80
N ILE A 51 -2.89 4.18 -12.79
CA ILE A 51 -2.70 3.70 -11.42
C ILE A 51 -4.05 3.84 -10.69
N CYS A 52 -4.89 2.81 -10.80
CA CYS A 52 -6.19 2.69 -10.15
C CYS A 52 -6.60 1.22 -10.09
N GLY A 53 -7.64 0.87 -9.34
CA GLY A 53 -8.22 -0.47 -9.29
C GLY A 53 -8.50 -0.97 -7.87
N ARG A 54 -9.20 -2.12 -7.79
CA ARG A 54 -9.64 -2.75 -6.53
C ARG A 54 -9.08 -4.15 -6.33
N THR A 55 -8.47 -4.74 -7.35
CA THR A 55 -7.83 -6.06 -7.28
C THR A 55 -6.51 -5.95 -8.01
N MET A 56 -5.43 -5.70 -7.24
CA MET A 56 -4.14 -5.36 -7.83
C MET A 56 -2.95 -5.66 -6.92
N ASP A 57 -1.79 -5.71 -7.54
CA ASP A 57 -0.47 -5.71 -6.92
C ASP A 57 0.21 -4.38 -7.27
N LEU A 58 0.37 -3.52 -6.27
CA LEU A 58 0.96 -2.20 -6.41
C LEU A 58 2.26 -2.13 -5.61
N THR A 59 3.35 -1.84 -6.27
CA THR A 59 4.64 -1.59 -5.61
C THR A 59 5.04 -0.13 -5.79
N VAL A 60 5.38 0.53 -4.69
CA VAL A 60 5.88 1.90 -4.66
C VAL A 60 7.25 1.90 -3.99
N THR A 61 8.25 2.37 -4.72
CA THR A 61 9.63 2.51 -4.23
C THR A 61 9.98 3.99 -4.15
N MET A 62 10.58 4.37 -3.03
CA MET A 62 11.01 5.75 -2.76
C MET A 62 12.53 5.77 -2.70
N ASP A 63 13.14 6.73 -3.39
CA ASP A 63 14.56 7.02 -3.24
C ASP A 63 14.83 7.85 -1.96
N GLU A 64 16.09 7.96 -1.55
CA GLU A 64 16.47 8.85 -0.45
C GLU A 64 16.32 10.31 -0.89
N GLN A 65 15.27 10.99 -0.39
CA GLN A 65 14.93 12.36 -0.76
C GLN A 65 14.55 13.19 0.46
N ASP A 66 14.53 14.50 0.29
CA ASP A 66 14.17 15.45 1.35
C ASP A 66 12.66 15.72 1.34
N PHE A 67 11.89 14.85 2.02
CA PHE A 67 10.49 15.04 2.35
C PHE A 67 10.26 14.78 3.83
N ASN A 68 9.17 15.28 4.40
CA ASN A 68 8.77 14.99 5.78
C ASN A 68 7.59 14.03 5.82
N VAL A 69 6.65 14.19 4.89
CA VAL A 69 5.42 13.40 4.82
C VAL A 69 5.21 12.89 3.39
N PHE A 70 4.98 11.58 3.28
CA PHE A 70 4.54 10.94 2.04
C PHE A 70 3.31 10.09 2.33
N SER A 71 2.28 10.21 1.52
CA SER A 71 1.03 9.45 1.68
C SER A 71 0.59 8.79 0.38
N ILE A 72 -0.03 7.61 0.52
CA ILE A 72 -0.74 6.91 -0.54
C ILE A 72 -2.16 6.68 -0.06
N GLN A 73 -3.14 7.12 -0.83
CA GLN A 73 -4.56 6.87 -0.62
C GLN A 73 -5.00 5.78 -1.60
N LEU A 74 -5.59 4.72 -1.08
CA LEU A 74 -6.09 3.58 -1.85
C LEU A 74 -7.60 3.44 -1.68
N ALA A 75 -8.24 2.82 -2.66
CA ALA A 75 -9.69 2.63 -2.68
C ALA A 75 -10.43 3.95 -2.45
N ALA A 76 -9.99 4.98 -3.19
CA ALA A 76 -10.39 6.36 -2.99
C ALA A 76 -11.35 6.86 -4.06
N ASP A 77 -12.26 7.75 -3.66
CA ASP A 77 -13.09 8.58 -4.52
C ASP A 77 -13.27 9.97 -3.88
N GLU A 78 -14.40 10.64 -4.07
CA GLU A 78 -14.67 11.96 -3.48
C GLU A 78 -15.04 11.87 -1.99
N GLU A 79 -15.56 10.72 -1.51
CA GLU A 79 -16.07 10.54 -0.14
C GLU A 79 -15.22 9.58 0.69
N TYR A 80 -14.55 8.63 0.04
CA TYR A 80 -13.90 7.50 0.69
C TYR A 80 -12.42 7.42 0.40
N GLU A 81 -11.66 6.92 1.37
CA GLU A 81 -10.25 6.59 1.22
C GLU A 81 -9.73 5.70 2.34
N THR A 82 -8.64 5.02 2.07
CA THR A 82 -7.76 4.40 3.08
C THR A 82 -6.37 4.94 2.87
N ALA A 83 -5.87 5.73 3.83
CA ALA A 83 -4.60 6.44 3.71
C ALA A 83 -3.46 5.71 4.42
N PHE A 84 -2.30 5.69 3.78
CA PHE A 84 -1.03 5.17 4.32
C PHE A 84 -0.03 6.32 4.32
N THR A 85 0.18 6.93 5.48
CA THR A 85 0.99 8.15 5.62
C THR A 85 2.28 7.88 6.39
N TYR A 86 3.41 8.08 5.75
CA TYR A 86 4.73 7.96 6.35
C TYR A 86 5.26 9.31 6.80
N HIS A 87 5.58 9.41 8.08
CA HIS A 87 6.22 10.56 8.71
C HIS A 87 7.72 10.28 8.89
N LYS A 88 8.54 10.78 7.99
CA LYS A 88 9.98 10.49 7.94
C LYS A 88 10.71 10.86 9.22
N GLY A 89 10.44 12.04 9.78
CA GLY A 89 11.09 12.54 11.00
C GLY A 89 10.85 11.64 12.23
N THR A 90 9.69 11.00 12.31
CA THR A 90 9.36 10.07 13.41
C THR A 90 9.59 8.60 13.03
N GLY A 91 9.73 8.29 11.74
CA GLY A 91 9.79 6.93 11.22
C GLY A 91 8.51 6.13 11.48
N ILE A 92 7.36 6.80 11.51
CA ILE A 92 6.04 6.17 11.74
C ILE A 92 5.29 6.13 10.42
N LEU A 93 4.78 4.96 10.07
CA LEU A 93 3.75 4.77 9.06
C LEU A 93 2.40 4.69 9.77
N GLU A 94 1.51 5.58 9.41
CA GLU A 94 0.13 5.63 9.89
C GLU A 94 -0.80 5.03 8.82
N ILE A 95 -1.71 4.14 9.24
CA ILE A 95 -2.78 3.61 8.43
C ILE A 95 -4.07 4.22 8.95
N ASP A 96 -4.65 5.13 8.18
CA ASP A 96 -5.89 5.82 8.52
C ASP A 96 -7.05 5.26 7.67
N ARG A 97 -8.08 4.79 8.37
CA ARG A 97 -9.31 4.23 7.83
C ARG A 97 -10.54 5.03 8.20
N THR A 98 -10.36 6.27 8.64
CA THR A 98 -11.47 7.11 9.08
C THR A 98 -12.56 7.23 8.01
N TYR A 99 -12.15 7.32 6.75
CA TYR A 99 -13.04 7.44 5.60
C TYR A 99 -13.15 6.13 4.78
N CYS A 100 -12.88 4.97 5.37
CA CYS A 100 -12.97 3.69 4.65
C CYS A 100 -14.38 3.08 4.55
N GLY A 101 -15.44 3.85 4.82
CA GLY A 101 -16.84 3.38 4.77
C GLY A 101 -17.33 2.65 6.04
N VAL A 102 -16.51 2.52 7.08
CA VAL A 102 -16.92 1.93 8.36
C VAL A 102 -17.61 2.98 9.22
N THR A 103 -18.84 2.69 9.66
CA THR A 103 -19.67 3.65 10.45
C THR A 103 -19.77 3.32 11.94
N LYS A 104 -19.05 2.31 12.44
CA LYS A 104 -19.13 1.84 13.84
C LYS A 104 -17.83 2.11 14.60
N ASP A 105 -17.92 2.05 15.94
CA ASP A 105 -16.80 2.23 16.87
C ASP A 105 -15.67 1.20 16.66
N VAL A 106 -14.79 1.51 15.72
CA VAL A 106 -13.58 0.75 15.47
C VAL A 106 -12.36 1.68 15.53
N VAL A 107 -11.22 1.14 15.90
CA VAL A 107 -9.96 1.88 15.81
C VAL A 107 -9.65 2.11 14.33
N CYS A 108 -9.84 3.34 13.87
CA CYS A 108 -9.61 3.71 12.48
C CYS A 108 -8.13 3.96 12.17
N VAL A 109 -7.36 4.44 13.14
CA VAL A 109 -5.95 4.80 12.94
C VAL A 109 -5.03 3.81 13.63
N ARG A 110 -4.04 3.28 12.88
CA ARG A 110 -2.98 2.42 13.39
C ARG A 110 -1.62 3.02 13.05
N LYS A 111 -0.65 2.85 13.95
CA LYS A 111 0.71 3.37 13.79
C LYS A 111 1.72 2.25 13.85
N ILE A 112 2.60 2.22 12.87
CA ILE A 112 3.68 1.23 12.73
C ILE A 112 5.00 1.99 12.77
N LYS A 113 5.86 1.67 13.74
CA LYS A 113 7.24 2.15 13.73
C LYS A 113 8.02 1.34 12.70
N ILE A 114 8.61 2.01 11.73
CA ILE A 114 9.46 1.35 10.73
C ILE A 114 10.72 0.81 11.41
N ALA A 115 10.97 -0.48 11.24
CA ALA A 115 12.07 -1.19 11.90
C ALA A 115 13.43 -0.92 11.25
N ASP A 116 13.46 -0.66 9.93
CA ASP A 116 14.70 -0.34 9.23
C ASP A 116 15.25 1.03 9.70
N PRO A 117 16.49 1.10 10.20
CA PRO A 117 17.12 2.37 10.59
C PRO A 117 17.21 3.39 9.45
N LYS A 118 17.24 2.92 8.21
CA LYS A 118 17.23 3.75 7.00
C LYS A 118 15.83 4.23 6.60
N GLY A 119 14.80 3.86 7.38
CA GLY A 119 13.42 4.25 7.18
C GLY A 119 12.66 3.43 6.15
N LEU A 120 11.53 3.95 5.73
CA LEU A 120 10.66 3.36 4.72
C LEU A 120 11.23 3.63 3.32
N LYS A 121 11.40 2.56 2.53
CA LYS A 121 11.91 2.64 1.15
C LYS A 121 10.95 2.07 0.14
N LYS A 122 10.20 1.04 0.55
CA LYS A 122 9.35 0.31 -0.35
C LYS A 122 8.07 -0.13 0.34
N MET A 123 6.97 0.08 -0.34
CA MET A 123 5.64 -0.44 0.02
C MET A 123 5.11 -1.26 -1.14
N ARG A 124 4.70 -2.50 -0.87
CA ARG A 124 3.96 -3.33 -1.81
C ARG A 124 2.60 -3.62 -1.23
N PHE A 125 1.58 -3.33 -1.97
CA PHE A 125 0.19 -3.52 -1.60
C PHE A 125 -0.41 -4.63 -2.46
N ILE A 126 -1.01 -5.61 -1.82
CA ILE A 126 -1.96 -6.52 -2.47
C ILE A 126 -3.34 -6.05 -2.03
N LEU A 127 -4.08 -5.48 -2.98
CA LEU A 127 -5.46 -5.05 -2.77
C LEU A 127 -6.38 -6.10 -3.37
N ASP A 128 -7.29 -6.62 -2.55
CA ASP A 128 -8.33 -7.56 -2.94
C ASP A 128 -9.68 -7.06 -2.43
N ARG A 129 -10.46 -6.45 -3.29
CA ARG A 129 -11.81 -5.89 -3.06
C ARG A 129 -11.98 -5.19 -1.72
N GLN A 130 -11.93 -5.92 -0.60
CA GLN A 130 -12.21 -5.43 0.74
C GLN A 130 -11.04 -5.57 1.72
N SER A 131 -9.86 -5.92 1.24
CA SER A 131 -8.66 -6.03 2.07
C SER A 131 -7.43 -5.45 1.38
N ILE A 132 -6.55 -4.87 2.17
CA ILE A 132 -5.23 -4.41 1.76
C ILE A 132 -4.20 -5.13 2.61
N GLU A 133 -3.26 -5.80 1.95
CA GLU A 133 -2.07 -6.35 2.58
C GLU A 133 -0.88 -5.50 2.18
N LEU A 134 -0.21 -4.94 3.16
CA LEU A 134 0.96 -4.09 2.97
C LEU A 134 2.23 -4.81 3.41
N PHE A 135 3.18 -4.92 2.50
CA PHE A 135 4.53 -5.43 2.73
C PHE A 135 5.51 -4.26 2.71
N ILE A 136 6.15 -4.02 3.83
CA ILE A 136 7.07 -2.90 4.05
C ILE A 136 8.50 -3.40 3.87
N ASN A 137 9.32 -2.68 3.09
CA ASN A 137 10.74 -2.97 2.87
C ASN A 137 10.97 -4.46 2.54
N ASP A 138 10.32 -4.93 1.46
CA ASP A 138 10.37 -6.33 1.00
C ASP A 138 9.87 -7.36 2.03
N GLY A 139 8.93 -6.95 2.89
CA GLY A 139 8.27 -7.84 3.85
C GLY A 139 8.99 -7.97 5.19
N GLN A 140 9.88 -7.04 5.52
CA GLN A 140 10.45 -6.92 6.85
C GLN A 140 9.37 -6.68 7.91
N GLN A 141 8.34 -5.94 7.56
CA GLN A 141 7.13 -5.76 8.33
C GLN A 141 5.91 -5.91 7.41
N VAL A 142 4.81 -6.41 7.97
CA VAL A 142 3.56 -6.62 7.23
C VAL A 142 2.39 -6.09 8.03
N ALA A 143 1.42 -5.49 7.35
CA ALA A 143 0.17 -5.07 7.93
C ALA A 143 -0.99 -5.45 7.02
N THR A 144 -2.13 -5.81 7.64
CA THR A 144 -3.37 -6.07 6.91
C THR A 144 -4.45 -5.14 7.43
N THR A 145 -5.24 -4.59 6.53
CA THR A 145 -6.40 -3.77 6.88
C THR A 145 -7.59 -4.09 5.99
N ALA A 146 -8.79 -4.02 6.56
CA ALA A 146 -10.03 -4.13 5.80
C ALA A 146 -10.37 -2.79 5.15
N VAL A 147 -10.98 -2.83 3.97
CA VAL A 147 -11.53 -1.71 3.21
C VAL A 147 -13.01 -1.97 3.01
N CYS A 148 -13.85 -1.02 3.39
CA CYS A 148 -15.30 -1.13 3.33
C CYS A 148 -15.93 -0.09 2.38
N THR A 149 -15.11 0.57 1.57
CA THR A 149 -15.57 1.51 0.56
C THR A 149 -16.34 0.79 -0.56
N PRO A 150 -17.23 1.47 -1.28
CA PRO A 150 -17.83 0.94 -2.51
C PRO A 150 -16.75 0.43 -3.47
N LEU A 151 -17.07 -0.59 -4.26
CA LEU A 151 -16.10 -1.17 -5.20
C LEU A 151 -15.71 -0.21 -6.33
N GLU A 152 -16.56 0.77 -6.58
CA GLU A 152 -16.38 1.84 -7.56
C GLU A 152 -15.32 2.88 -7.12
N ALA A 153 -14.99 2.93 -5.82
CA ALA A 153 -13.91 3.76 -5.29
C ALA A 153 -12.55 3.13 -5.64
N GLU A 154 -12.13 3.24 -6.90
CA GLU A 154 -10.93 2.62 -7.47
C GLU A 154 -9.71 3.54 -7.49
N GLY A 155 -9.88 4.80 -7.08
CA GLY A 155 -8.83 5.81 -7.15
C GLY A 155 -7.63 5.50 -6.27
N ILE A 156 -6.47 5.93 -6.78
CA ILE A 156 -5.20 5.93 -6.04
C ILE A 156 -4.60 7.31 -6.17
N ARG A 157 -4.27 7.93 -5.05
CA ARG A 157 -3.64 9.25 -4.98
C ARG A 157 -2.37 9.17 -4.15
N PHE A 158 -1.40 9.97 -4.56
CA PHE A 158 -0.12 10.15 -3.86
C PHE A 158 -0.06 11.58 -3.35
N PHE A 159 0.58 11.77 -2.21
CA PHE A 159 0.83 13.10 -1.67
C PHE A 159 2.24 13.17 -1.09
N SER A 160 2.91 14.28 -1.32
CA SER A 160 4.13 14.63 -0.61
C SER A 160 4.14 16.11 -0.24
N ASP A 161 4.67 16.44 0.94
CA ASP A 161 4.83 17.82 1.42
C ASP A 161 5.96 18.57 0.72
N LYS A 162 6.82 17.87 0.01
CA LYS A 162 7.88 18.41 -0.84
C LYS A 162 7.97 17.60 -2.13
N LYS A 163 8.47 18.25 -3.17
CA LYS A 163 8.76 17.53 -4.42
C LYS A 163 9.65 16.33 -4.18
N MET A 164 9.20 15.16 -4.62
CA MET A 164 9.94 13.91 -4.56
C MET A 164 9.67 13.05 -5.80
N TYR A 165 10.46 12.00 -5.96
CA TYR A 165 10.30 11.05 -7.05
C TYR A 165 10.08 9.64 -6.51
N ILE A 166 9.19 8.91 -7.16
CA ILE A 166 8.89 7.51 -6.83
C ILE A 166 8.93 6.65 -8.08
N THR A 167 9.21 5.37 -7.90
CA THR A 167 8.97 4.34 -8.91
C THR A 167 7.71 3.57 -8.52
N VAL A 168 6.80 3.42 -9.47
CA VAL A 168 5.51 2.74 -9.26
C VAL A 168 5.38 1.59 -10.26
N GLU A 169 5.09 0.40 -9.77
CA GLU A 169 4.74 -0.77 -10.57
C GLU A 169 3.35 -1.27 -10.14
N LYS A 170 2.45 -1.41 -11.08
CA LYS A 170 1.08 -1.88 -10.82
C LYS A 170 0.69 -2.96 -11.81
N TYR A 171 0.05 -3.99 -11.31
CA TYR A 171 -0.57 -5.06 -12.07
C TYR A 171 -2.00 -5.27 -11.58
N ASP A 172 -2.94 -5.48 -12.49
CA ASP A 172 -4.24 -6.03 -12.13
C ASP A 172 -4.06 -7.51 -11.80
N ILE A 173 -4.76 -8.00 -10.76
CA ILE A 173 -4.84 -9.43 -10.44
C ILE A 173 -6.17 -9.94 -11.01
N VAL A 174 -6.09 -10.82 -12.01
CA VAL A 174 -7.26 -11.41 -12.69
C VAL A 174 -7.21 -12.93 -12.51
N LEU A 175 -8.18 -13.45 -11.73
CA LEU A 175 -8.36 -14.88 -11.45
C LEU A 175 -9.16 -15.57 -12.55
#